data_a94f06b2617565e63865801846efc91a
#
_entry.id   a94f06b2617565e63865801846efc91a
#
_cell.length_a   1.000
_cell.length_b   1.000
_cell.length_c   1.000
_cell.angle_alpha   90.00
_cell.angle_beta   90.00
_cell.angle_gamma   90.00
#
_symmetry.space_group_name_H-M   'P 1'
#
loop_
_entity.id
_entity.type
_entity.pdbx_description
1 polymer ?
#
loop_
_entity_poly.entity_id
_entity_poly.type
_entity_poly.pdbx_seq_one_letter_code
_entity_poly.pdbx_strand_id
1 'polypeptide(L)'
;MLYSAPGYGILYAEKEVFSLRDNRIHYELERKLRRYTIADLMKYIIIGQGIVYILMYVWPSLGYRVYSMLTLSRGAILRGQLWRIVTFIFAPPASSPVFVLFALYFYYMIGSGLEHRWGKVKFNLYYGVGMLAAVIACMLTGHADNTYLNLSLFFAYAAMFPNEEVLLFMILPIKMKYLALVDVLIYLRAFIAGPNSARVTIVLCLLNVFLFLGGDLIHTFRRESQYWKTRYNFRKTMRK
;
A
#
# COMPACT_ATOMS: atom_id res chain seq x y z
N MET A 1 -29.28 23.55 -40.37
CA MET A 1 -28.58 22.38 -40.94
C MET A 1 -27.49 21.97 -39.98
N LEU A 2 -27.75 21.01 -39.11
CA LEU A 2 -26.79 20.45 -38.15
C LEU A 2 -26.21 19.20 -38.79
N TYR A 3 -24.96 19.28 -39.17
CA TYR A 3 -24.15 18.14 -39.66
C TYR A 3 -23.75 17.28 -38.47
N SER A 4 -24.48 16.21 -38.22
CA SER A 4 -24.06 15.20 -37.26
C SER A 4 -23.09 14.23 -37.94
N ALA A 5 -21.83 14.32 -37.60
CA ALA A 5 -20.82 13.40 -38.10
C ALA A 5 -21.06 11.98 -37.52
N PRO A 6 -21.21 10.94 -38.36
CA PRO A 6 -21.62 9.59 -37.92
C PRO A 6 -20.57 8.79 -37.11
N GLY A 7 -19.41 9.33 -36.90
CA GLY A 7 -18.34 8.64 -36.17
C GLY A 7 -18.31 8.83 -34.65
N TYR A 8 -18.92 9.89 -34.14
CA TYR A 8 -18.84 10.18 -32.68
C TYR A 8 -19.79 9.32 -31.85
N GLY A 9 -20.95 8.92 -32.39
CA GLY A 9 -21.93 8.11 -31.67
C GLY A 9 -21.43 6.68 -31.37
N ILE A 10 -20.68 6.08 -32.29
CA ILE A 10 -20.17 4.70 -32.14
C ILE A 10 -19.06 4.64 -31.08
N LEU A 11 -18.16 5.63 -31.05
CA LEU A 11 -17.07 5.73 -30.05
C LEU A 11 -17.60 5.98 -28.62
N TYR A 12 -18.70 6.72 -28.48
CA TYR A 12 -19.34 6.91 -27.18
C TYR A 12 -20.09 5.65 -26.73
N ALA A 13 -20.78 4.97 -27.62
CA ALA A 13 -21.46 3.71 -27.33
C ALA A 13 -20.49 2.59 -26.97
N GLU A 14 -19.34 2.46 -27.68
CA GLU A 14 -18.29 1.50 -27.32
C GLU A 14 -17.66 1.80 -25.96
N LYS A 15 -17.41 3.08 -25.64
CA LYS A 15 -16.91 3.48 -24.31
C LYS A 15 -17.91 3.20 -23.19
N GLU A 16 -19.20 3.44 -23.42
CA GLU A 16 -20.23 3.11 -22.43
C GLU A 16 -20.38 1.60 -22.25
N VAL A 17 -20.42 0.82 -23.32
CA VAL A 17 -20.50 -0.65 -23.26
C VAL A 17 -19.25 -1.24 -22.59
N PHE A 18 -18.06 -0.71 -22.88
CA PHE A 18 -16.82 -1.13 -22.22
C PHE A 18 -16.84 -0.79 -20.72
N SER A 19 -17.29 0.42 -20.36
CA SER A 19 -17.44 0.86 -18.96
C SER A 19 -18.48 0.01 -18.19
N LEU A 20 -19.60 -0.33 -18.80
CA LEU A 20 -20.64 -1.16 -18.20
C LEU A 20 -20.19 -2.61 -18.04
N ARG A 21 -19.41 -3.14 -18.99
CA ARG A 21 -18.85 -4.49 -18.92
C ARG A 21 -17.76 -4.59 -17.84
N ASP A 22 -16.92 -3.57 -17.74
CA ASP A 22 -15.87 -3.48 -16.72
C ASP A 22 -16.48 -3.38 -15.30
N ASN A 23 -17.48 -2.56 -15.13
CA ASN A 23 -18.25 -2.47 -13.89
C ASN A 23 -18.94 -3.78 -13.50
N ARG A 24 -19.47 -4.55 -14.47
CA ARG A 24 -20.15 -5.83 -14.22
C ARG A 24 -19.14 -6.90 -13.76
N ILE A 25 -17.97 -6.98 -14.39
CA ILE A 25 -16.90 -7.92 -13.99
C ILE A 25 -16.40 -7.56 -12.59
N HIS A 26 -16.16 -6.28 -12.31
CA HIS A 26 -15.79 -5.81 -10.98
C HIS A 26 -16.84 -6.17 -9.92
N TYR A 27 -18.11 -5.96 -10.20
CA TYR A 27 -19.20 -6.29 -9.28
C TYR A 27 -19.33 -7.79 -9.02
N GLU A 28 -19.21 -8.62 -10.04
CA GLU A 28 -19.24 -10.09 -9.91
C GLU A 28 -18.04 -10.62 -9.12
N LEU A 29 -16.83 -10.10 -9.40
CA LEU A 29 -15.61 -10.42 -8.65
C LEU A 29 -15.73 -9.96 -7.19
N GLU A 30 -16.21 -8.75 -6.97
CA GLU A 30 -16.40 -8.21 -5.63
C GLU A 30 -17.41 -9.04 -4.83
N ARG A 31 -18.52 -9.45 -5.46
CA ARG A 31 -19.53 -10.33 -4.83
C ARG A 31 -18.95 -11.69 -4.45
N LYS A 32 -18.17 -12.33 -5.33
CA LYS A 32 -17.55 -13.63 -5.07
C LYS A 32 -16.46 -13.53 -3.99
N LEU A 33 -15.61 -12.52 -4.05
CA LEU A 33 -14.51 -12.32 -3.12
C LEU A 33 -14.99 -11.85 -1.74
N ARG A 34 -16.15 -11.16 -1.67
CA ARG A 34 -16.71 -10.64 -0.41
C ARG A 34 -16.89 -11.70 0.68
N ARG A 35 -17.10 -12.96 0.27
CA ARG A 35 -17.24 -14.10 1.21
C ARG A 35 -15.90 -14.48 1.87
N TYR A 36 -14.78 -14.21 1.20
CA TYR A 36 -13.44 -14.59 1.66
C TYR A 36 -12.64 -13.41 2.22
N THR A 37 -13.21 -12.21 2.24
CA THR A 37 -12.54 -11.02 2.75
C THR A 37 -12.76 -10.85 4.24
N ILE A 38 -11.69 -10.51 4.93
CA ILE A 38 -11.69 -10.22 6.36
C ILE A 38 -11.98 -8.72 6.53
N ALA A 39 -13.02 -8.39 7.29
CA ALA A 39 -13.26 -7.00 7.67
C ALA A 39 -12.26 -6.60 8.76
N ASP A 40 -11.86 -5.34 8.79
CA ASP A 40 -10.88 -4.81 9.73
C ASP A 40 -9.56 -5.63 9.76
N LEU A 41 -9.09 -6.06 8.59
CA LEU A 41 -7.91 -6.92 8.45
C LEU A 41 -6.72 -6.36 9.25
N MET A 42 -6.50 -5.05 9.19
CA MET A 42 -5.38 -4.39 9.85
C MET A 42 -5.45 -4.53 11.38
N LYS A 43 -6.65 -4.53 11.95
CA LYS A 43 -6.87 -4.73 13.38
C LYS A 43 -6.30 -6.07 13.87
N TYR A 44 -6.57 -7.15 13.15
CA TYR A 44 -6.07 -8.48 13.51
C TYR A 44 -4.54 -8.57 13.37
N ILE A 45 -3.98 -7.95 12.34
CA ILE A 45 -2.54 -7.92 12.12
C ILE A 45 -1.84 -7.18 13.27
N ILE A 46 -2.33 -6.00 13.62
CA ILE A 46 -1.76 -5.17 14.70
C ILE A 46 -1.86 -5.87 16.06
N ILE A 47 -2.99 -6.52 16.36
CA ILE A 47 -3.13 -7.31 17.59
C ILE A 47 -2.09 -8.44 17.61
N GLY A 48 -1.93 -9.17 16.49
CA GLY A 48 -0.94 -10.24 16.38
C GLY A 48 0.50 -9.73 16.56
N GLN A 49 0.87 -8.62 15.92
CA GLN A 49 2.18 -7.98 16.11
C GLN A 49 2.39 -7.54 17.57
N GLY A 50 1.37 -6.97 18.20
CA GLY A 50 1.40 -6.56 19.61
C GLY A 50 1.65 -7.75 20.55
N ILE A 51 0.96 -8.87 20.33
CA ILE A 51 1.15 -10.10 21.12
C ILE A 51 2.59 -10.61 20.98
N VAL A 52 3.11 -10.69 19.75
CA VAL A 52 4.49 -11.15 19.51
C VAL A 52 5.49 -10.19 20.16
N TYR A 53 5.25 -8.88 20.08
CA TYR A 53 6.13 -7.90 20.71
C TYR A 53 6.13 -8.00 22.23
N ILE A 54 4.98 -8.13 22.86
CA ILE A 54 4.85 -8.34 24.31
C ILE A 54 5.62 -9.61 24.71
N LEU A 55 5.47 -10.69 23.93
CA LEU A 55 6.19 -11.93 24.19
C LEU A 55 7.71 -11.76 24.11
N MET A 56 8.20 -10.98 23.14
CA MET A 56 9.63 -10.65 23.01
C MET A 56 10.13 -9.82 24.19
N TYR A 57 9.29 -8.97 24.78
CA TYR A 57 9.66 -8.11 25.89
C TYR A 57 9.62 -8.85 27.23
N VAL A 58 8.56 -9.64 27.49
CA VAL A 58 8.35 -10.35 28.77
C VAL A 58 9.19 -11.62 28.85
N TRP A 59 9.30 -12.37 27.74
CA TRP A 59 10.06 -13.62 27.64
C TRP A 59 11.00 -13.59 26.43
N PRO A 60 12.13 -12.90 26.53
CA PRO A 60 13.01 -12.65 25.37
C PRO A 60 13.43 -13.93 24.63
N SER A 61 13.80 -14.99 25.36
CA SER A 61 14.26 -16.25 24.77
C SER A 61 13.16 -16.94 23.93
N LEU A 62 11.92 -16.94 24.41
CA LEU A 62 10.77 -17.48 23.70
C LEU A 62 10.31 -16.54 22.58
N GLY A 63 10.22 -15.23 22.88
CA GLY A 63 9.77 -14.23 21.94
C GLY A 63 10.64 -14.13 20.71
N TYR A 64 11.96 -14.08 20.84
CA TYR A 64 12.87 -14.08 19.70
C TYR A 64 12.84 -15.39 18.90
N ARG A 65 12.60 -16.52 19.55
CA ARG A 65 12.38 -17.80 18.87
C ARG A 65 11.10 -17.77 18.02
N VAL A 66 10.00 -17.28 18.58
CA VAL A 66 8.73 -17.08 17.85
C VAL A 66 8.92 -16.10 16.70
N TYR A 67 9.55 -14.94 16.96
CA TYR A 67 9.85 -13.95 15.91
C TYR A 67 10.63 -14.58 14.75
N SER A 68 11.68 -15.34 15.04
CA SER A 68 12.49 -16.01 14.00
C SER A 68 11.71 -17.05 13.20
N MET A 69 10.65 -17.65 13.78
CA MET A 69 9.76 -18.57 13.10
C MET A 69 8.72 -17.87 12.23
N LEU A 70 8.42 -16.59 12.49
CA LEU A 70 7.48 -15.80 11.71
C LEU A 70 8.12 -15.19 10.47
N THR A 71 9.39 -14.74 10.54
CA THR A 71 10.06 -14.03 9.45
C THR A 71 10.23 -14.87 8.19
N LEU A 72 10.14 -14.24 7.02
CA LEU A 72 10.36 -14.90 5.73
C LEU A 72 11.83 -15.25 5.55
N SER A 73 12.10 -16.52 5.25
CA SER A 73 13.42 -17.02 4.90
C SER A 73 13.29 -18.07 3.80
N ARG A 74 13.96 -17.87 2.67
CA ARG A 74 13.97 -18.81 1.55
C ARG A 74 14.36 -20.22 1.98
N GLY A 75 15.44 -20.34 2.75
CA GLY A 75 15.94 -21.65 3.21
C GLY A 75 14.98 -22.37 4.14
N ALA A 76 14.18 -21.64 4.94
CA ALA A 76 13.18 -22.23 5.81
C ALA A 76 11.93 -22.68 5.02
N ILE A 77 11.48 -21.86 4.07
CA ILE A 77 10.32 -22.19 3.20
C ILE A 77 10.63 -23.44 2.35
N LEU A 78 11.81 -23.52 1.75
CA LEU A 78 12.24 -24.69 0.98
C LEU A 78 12.38 -25.96 1.82
N ARG A 79 12.57 -25.85 3.15
CA ARG A 79 12.53 -26.98 4.09
C ARG A 79 11.12 -27.32 4.58
N GLY A 80 10.07 -26.77 3.95
CA GLY A 80 8.68 -27.10 4.24
C GLY A 80 7.99 -26.21 5.28
N GLN A 81 8.62 -25.12 5.76
CA GLN A 81 8.02 -24.19 6.70
C GLN A 81 7.11 -23.18 5.98
N LEU A 82 6.05 -23.70 5.35
CA LEU A 82 5.13 -22.91 4.50
C LEU A 82 4.30 -21.89 5.28
N TRP A 83 4.08 -22.10 6.58
CA TRP A 83 3.34 -21.12 7.40
C TRP A 83 3.95 -19.74 7.38
N ARG A 84 5.27 -19.62 7.16
CA ARG A 84 5.99 -18.35 7.06
C ARG A 84 5.43 -17.42 5.98
N ILE A 85 4.87 -17.99 4.91
CA ILE A 85 4.27 -17.23 3.80
C ILE A 85 3.11 -16.35 4.27
N VAL A 86 2.43 -16.75 5.35
CA VAL A 86 1.32 -16.00 5.92
C VAL A 86 1.73 -15.30 7.22
N THR A 87 2.49 -15.99 8.07
CA THR A 87 2.75 -15.52 9.45
C THR A 87 3.73 -14.36 9.54
N PHE A 88 4.49 -14.05 8.50
CA PHE A 88 5.45 -12.94 8.52
C PHE A 88 4.81 -11.56 8.73
N ILE A 89 3.52 -11.42 8.41
CA ILE A 89 2.77 -10.17 8.65
C ILE A 89 2.63 -9.85 10.15
N PHE A 90 2.73 -10.87 11.01
CA PHE A 90 2.66 -10.72 12.46
C PHE A 90 4.01 -10.43 13.11
N ALA A 91 5.10 -10.36 12.34
CA ALA A 91 6.40 -9.95 12.85
C ALA A 91 6.37 -8.45 13.18
N PRO A 92 6.54 -8.05 14.47
CA PRO A 92 6.55 -6.65 14.85
C PRO A 92 7.83 -5.96 14.37
N PRO A 93 7.84 -4.62 14.21
CA PRO A 93 9.07 -3.88 13.94
C PRO A 93 10.03 -4.03 15.12
N ALA A 94 11.32 -4.31 14.80
CA ALA A 94 12.37 -4.39 15.82
C ALA A 94 12.78 -2.98 16.26
N SER A 95 12.14 -2.47 17.32
CA SER A 95 12.38 -1.10 17.81
C SER A 95 12.09 -1.01 19.31
N SER A 96 12.35 0.16 19.90
CA SER A 96 12.03 0.40 21.30
C SER A 96 10.50 0.39 21.55
N PRO A 97 10.03 0.13 22.78
CA PRO A 97 8.60 0.02 23.08
C PRO A 97 7.76 1.20 22.63
N VAL A 98 8.26 2.42 22.82
CA VAL A 98 7.56 3.65 22.42
C VAL A 98 7.40 3.72 20.89
N PHE A 99 8.47 3.39 20.15
CA PHE A 99 8.42 3.37 18.69
C PHE A 99 7.52 2.28 18.15
N VAL A 100 7.48 1.11 18.78
CA VAL A 100 6.58 0.02 18.37
C VAL A 100 5.12 0.41 18.58
N LEU A 101 4.77 0.97 19.73
CA LEU A 101 3.41 1.46 19.97
C LEU A 101 2.99 2.50 18.92
N PHE A 102 3.88 3.46 18.62
CA PHE A 102 3.64 4.43 17.56
C PHE A 102 3.48 3.76 16.19
N ALA A 103 4.36 2.84 15.81
CA ALA A 103 4.30 2.15 14.54
C ALA A 103 3.02 1.33 14.38
N LEU A 104 2.61 0.59 15.41
CA LEU A 104 1.37 -0.18 15.42
C LEU A 104 0.14 0.71 15.27
N TYR A 105 0.08 1.83 16.03
CA TYR A 105 -0.98 2.82 15.89
C TYR A 105 -1.01 3.40 14.47
N PHE A 106 0.14 3.77 13.94
CA PHE A 106 0.30 4.34 12.61
C PHE A 106 -0.16 3.38 11.50
N TYR A 107 0.26 2.12 11.57
CA TYR A 107 -0.18 1.09 10.63
C TYR A 107 -1.68 0.80 10.72
N TYR A 108 -2.23 0.82 11.93
CA TYR A 108 -3.68 0.69 12.13
C TYR A 108 -4.43 1.85 11.47
N MET A 109 -4.00 3.07 11.70
CA MET A 109 -4.61 4.28 11.14
C MET A 109 -4.59 4.25 9.61
N ILE A 110 -3.42 3.97 9.02
CA ILE A 110 -3.24 3.88 7.57
C ILE A 110 -4.10 2.76 6.98
N GLY A 111 -4.02 1.57 7.55
CA GLY A 111 -4.74 0.41 7.03
C GLY A 111 -6.24 0.56 7.14
N SER A 112 -6.75 1.02 8.28
CA SER A 112 -8.18 1.29 8.48
C SER A 112 -8.68 2.40 7.55
N GLY A 113 -7.91 3.47 7.36
CA GLY A 113 -8.24 4.56 6.44
C GLY A 113 -8.33 4.10 4.99
N LEU A 114 -7.38 3.27 4.53
CA LEU A 114 -7.43 2.68 3.19
C LEU A 114 -8.59 1.70 3.04
N GLU A 115 -8.84 0.84 4.03
CA GLU A 115 -9.97 -0.10 4.02
C GLU A 115 -11.31 0.64 3.97
N HIS A 116 -11.43 1.73 4.72
CA HIS A 116 -12.64 2.57 4.71
C HIS A 116 -12.85 3.26 3.35
N ARG A 117 -11.78 3.68 2.70
CA ARG A 117 -11.82 4.36 1.39
C ARG A 117 -12.07 3.41 0.22
N TRP A 118 -11.44 2.25 0.21
CA TRP A 118 -11.48 1.30 -0.90
C TRP A 118 -12.53 0.20 -0.73
N GLY A 119 -13.02 0.02 0.48
CA GLY A 119 -13.82 -1.15 0.85
C GLY A 119 -12.94 -2.37 1.16
N LYS A 120 -13.50 -3.28 1.94
CA LYS A 120 -12.80 -4.46 2.45
C LYS A 120 -12.23 -5.37 1.35
N VAL A 121 -12.94 -5.53 0.22
CA VAL A 121 -12.50 -6.43 -0.86
C VAL A 121 -11.23 -5.92 -1.53
N LYS A 122 -11.23 -4.65 -1.96
CA LYS A 122 -10.07 -4.03 -2.62
C LYS A 122 -8.88 -3.95 -1.68
N PHE A 123 -9.10 -3.63 -0.40
CA PHE A 123 -8.04 -3.59 0.61
C PHE A 123 -7.40 -4.96 0.86
N ASN A 124 -8.22 -6.01 1.06
CA ASN A 124 -7.71 -7.38 1.24
C ASN A 124 -6.92 -7.86 0.01
N LEU A 125 -7.41 -7.54 -1.20
CA LEU A 125 -6.70 -7.89 -2.43
C LEU A 125 -5.36 -7.15 -2.53
N TYR A 126 -5.32 -5.85 -2.24
CA TYR A 126 -4.10 -5.06 -2.19
C TYR A 126 -3.07 -5.66 -1.23
N TYR A 127 -3.53 -5.97 -0.01
CA TYR A 127 -2.69 -6.57 1.02
C TYR A 127 -2.18 -7.94 0.61
N GLY A 128 -3.04 -8.79 0.04
CA GLY A 128 -2.69 -10.12 -0.46
C GLY A 128 -1.66 -10.09 -1.60
N VAL A 129 -1.81 -9.17 -2.57
CA VAL A 129 -0.83 -8.96 -3.64
C VAL A 129 0.51 -8.48 -3.07
N GLY A 130 0.48 -7.58 -2.08
CA GLY A 130 1.68 -7.14 -1.36
C GLY A 130 2.38 -8.29 -0.62
N MET A 131 1.63 -9.19 0.01
CA MET A 131 2.18 -10.40 0.62
C MET A 131 2.85 -11.30 -0.41
N LEU A 132 2.22 -11.53 -1.57
CA LEU A 132 2.81 -12.29 -2.66
C LEU A 132 4.10 -11.65 -3.18
N ALA A 133 4.13 -10.33 -3.32
CA ALA A 133 5.32 -9.58 -3.71
C ALA A 133 6.46 -9.77 -2.68
N ALA A 134 6.16 -9.75 -1.38
CA ALA A 134 7.14 -10.00 -0.32
C ALA A 134 7.70 -11.44 -0.38
N VAL A 135 6.84 -12.43 -0.66
CA VAL A 135 7.27 -13.83 -0.85
C VAL A 135 8.18 -13.97 -2.07
N ILE A 136 7.83 -13.34 -3.20
CA ILE A 136 8.67 -13.32 -4.41
C ILE A 136 10.01 -12.65 -4.10
N ALA A 137 10.01 -11.52 -3.40
CA ALA A 137 11.24 -10.87 -2.96
C ALA A 137 12.10 -11.79 -2.10
N CYS A 138 11.51 -12.52 -1.16
CA CYS A 138 12.20 -13.50 -0.33
C CYS A 138 12.82 -14.64 -1.16
N MET A 139 12.11 -15.14 -2.17
CA MET A 139 12.63 -16.18 -3.05
C MET A 139 13.83 -15.71 -3.88
N LEU A 140 13.83 -14.44 -4.28
CA LEU A 140 14.92 -13.86 -5.07
C LEU A 140 16.13 -13.46 -4.21
N THR A 141 15.88 -12.90 -3.02
CA THR A 141 16.92 -12.27 -2.19
C THR A 141 17.38 -13.11 -0.99
N GLY A 142 16.62 -14.17 -0.66
CA GLY A 142 16.91 -15.05 0.48
C GLY A 142 16.12 -14.71 1.76
N HIS A 143 15.86 -13.44 2.00
CA HIS A 143 15.09 -12.94 3.15
C HIS A 143 14.17 -11.80 2.75
N ALA A 144 13.02 -11.70 3.40
CA ALA A 144 12.16 -10.51 3.35
C ALA A 144 11.42 -10.37 4.69
N ASP A 145 10.94 -9.17 4.94
CA ASP A 145 10.10 -8.84 6.09
C ASP A 145 8.85 -8.07 5.64
N ASN A 146 8.03 -7.64 6.57
CA ASN A 146 6.82 -6.87 6.29
C ASN A 146 7.08 -5.36 6.13
N THR A 147 8.31 -4.89 6.25
CA THR A 147 8.67 -3.45 6.18
C THR A 147 8.21 -2.85 4.85
N TYR A 148 8.47 -3.54 3.75
CA TYR A 148 8.11 -3.04 2.42
C TYR A 148 6.63 -3.14 2.12
N LEU A 149 5.93 -4.11 2.72
CA LEU A 149 4.48 -4.19 2.66
C LEU A 149 3.85 -2.98 3.38
N ASN A 150 4.33 -2.68 4.59
CA ASN A 150 3.90 -1.52 5.36
C ASN A 150 4.25 -0.19 4.66
N LEU A 151 5.41 -0.14 3.99
CA LEU A 151 5.80 1.00 3.16
C LEU A 151 4.86 1.20 1.97
N SER A 152 4.46 0.11 1.30
CA SER A 152 3.50 0.20 0.20
C SER A 152 2.15 0.75 0.68
N LEU A 153 1.67 0.31 1.85
CA LEU A 153 0.47 0.86 2.49
C LEU A 153 0.62 2.35 2.79
N PHE A 154 1.77 2.75 3.31
CA PHE A 154 2.05 4.15 3.63
C PHE A 154 2.02 5.03 2.36
N PHE A 155 2.67 4.62 1.28
CA PHE A 155 2.63 5.36 0.02
C PHE A 155 1.22 5.40 -0.58
N ALA A 156 0.47 4.30 -0.50
CA ALA A 156 -0.91 4.26 -0.93
C ALA A 156 -1.77 5.26 -0.15
N TYR A 157 -1.61 5.32 1.17
CA TYR A 157 -2.32 6.27 2.02
C TYR A 157 -1.92 7.72 1.74
N ALA A 158 -0.63 7.99 1.65
CA ALA A 158 -0.12 9.34 1.37
C ALA A 158 -0.59 9.87 -0.01
N ALA A 159 -0.72 8.98 -1.00
CA ALA A 159 -1.25 9.32 -2.31
C ALA A 159 -2.75 9.65 -2.28
N MET A 160 -3.52 8.96 -1.42
CA MET A 160 -4.96 9.18 -1.27
C MET A 160 -5.28 10.37 -0.36
N PHE A 161 -4.47 10.60 0.67
CA PHE A 161 -4.70 11.57 1.74
C PHE A 161 -3.48 12.49 1.98
N PRO A 162 -2.99 13.21 0.95
CA PRO A 162 -1.73 13.96 1.04
C PRO A 162 -1.75 15.13 2.03
N ASN A 163 -2.93 15.66 2.34
CA ASN A 163 -3.10 16.82 3.22
C ASN A 163 -3.55 16.44 4.64
N GLU A 164 -3.80 15.16 4.90
CA GLU A 164 -4.09 14.72 6.26
C GLU A 164 -2.88 14.90 7.17
N GLU A 165 -3.15 15.31 8.39
CA GLU A 165 -2.15 15.56 9.42
C GLU A 165 -2.08 14.34 10.34
N VAL A 166 -0.89 13.80 10.49
CA VAL A 166 -0.61 12.72 11.42
C VAL A 166 0.21 13.28 12.56
N LEU A 167 -0.20 12.94 13.77
CA LEU A 167 0.53 13.29 14.98
C LEU A 167 1.76 12.40 15.13
N LEU A 168 2.92 12.86 14.66
CA LEU A 168 4.17 12.17 14.87
C LEU A 168 4.49 12.16 16.37
N PHE A 169 4.67 10.96 16.94
CA PHE A 169 4.84 10.75 18.38
C PHE A 169 3.74 11.41 19.25
N MET A 170 2.51 11.56 18.69
CA MET A 170 1.36 12.22 19.36
C MET A 170 1.59 13.68 19.74
N ILE A 171 2.64 14.32 19.23
CA ILE A 171 3.04 15.70 19.57
C ILE A 171 3.05 16.60 18.34
N LEU A 172 3.64 16.14 17.22
CA LEU A 172 3.88 16.98 16.04
C LEU A 172 2.90 16.67 14.92
N PRO A 173 1.98 17.57 14.56
CA PRO A 173 1.11 17.40 13.40
C PRO A 173 1.91 17.63 12.11
N ILE A 174 2.16 16.56 11.35
CA ILE A 174 2.86 16.61 10.07
C ILE A 174 1.93 16.09 8.98
N LYS A 175 1.87 16.80 7.84
CA LYS A 175 1.07 16.35 6.69
C LYS A 175 1.72 15.15 6.02
N MET A 176 0.90 14.18 5.65
CA MET A 176 1.32 12.92 5.04
C MET A 176 2.25 13.10 3.84
N LYS A 177 2.02 14.12 3.01
CA LYS A 177 2.88 14.39 1.84
C LYS A 177 4.34 14.69 2.20
N TYR A 178 4.62 15.32 3.36
CA TYR A 178 6.00 15.61 3.78
C TYR A 178 6.70 14.35 4.29
N LEU A 179 5.96 13.50 5.05
CA LEU A 179 6.48 12.21 5.47
C LEU A 179 6.78 11.32 4.26
N ALA A 180 5.86 11.27 3.29
CA ALA A 180 6.07 10.49 2.07
C ALA A 180 7.28 11.00 1.26
N LEU A 181 7.50 12.32 1.20
CA LEU A 181 8.66 12.89 0.52
C LEU A 181 9.98 12.46 1.20
N VAL A 182 10.03 12.49 2.53
CA VAL A 182 11.21 12.04 3.29
C VAL A 182 11.47 10.56 3.04
N ASP A 183 10.43 9.72 3.08
CA ASP A 183 10.56 8.29 2.82
C ASP A 183 11.02 8.00 1.39
N VAL A 184 10.47 8.70 0.40
CA VAL A 184 10.94 8.59 -1.00
C VAL A 184 12.45 8.88 -1.09
N LEU A 185 12.95 9.92 -0.42
CA LEU A 185 14.38 10.24 -0.43
C LEU A 185 15.22 9.16 0.24
N ILE A 186 14.77 8.62 1.37
CA ILE A 186 15.46 7.52 2.08
C ILE A 186 15.52 6.27 1.20
N TYR A 187 14.41 5.88 0.57
CA TYR A 187 14.36 4.69 -0.27
C TYR A 187 15.04 4.88 -1.63
N LEU A 188 15.07 6.10 -2.17
CA LEU A 188 15.88 6.43 -3.34
C LEU A 188 17.39 6.23 -3.03
N ARG A 189 17.86 6.70 -1.88
CA ARG A 189 19.22 6.44 -1.41
C ARG A 189 19.47 4.94 -1.25
N ALA A 190 18.54 4.21 -0.63
CA ALA A 190 18.65 2.76 -0.45
C ALA A 190 18.66 2.02 -1.80
N PHE A 191 17.95 2.51 -2.79
CA PHE A 191 17.93 1.96 -4.15
C PHE A 191 19.26 2.17 -4.88
N ILE A 192 19.88 3.36 -4.73
CA ILE A 192 21.14 3.70 -5.39
C ILE A 192 22.33 3.01 -4.71
N ALA A 193 22.44 3.15 -3.39
CA ALA A 193 23.60 2.74 -2.60
C ALA A 193 23.42 1.41 -1.84
N GLY A 194 22.21 0.85 -1.82
CA GLY A 194 21.90 -0.36 -1.07
C GLY A 194 22.21 -1.66 -1.82
N PRO A 195 22.10 -2.80 -1.13
CA PRO A 195 22.28 -4.12 -1.73
C PRO A 195 21.17 -4.44 -2.75
N ASN A 196 21.44 -5.42 -3.62
CA ASN A 196 20.47 -5.84 -4.64
C ASN A 196 19.14 -6.33 -4.05
N SER A 197 19.16 -6.90 -2.84
CA SER A 197 17.95 -7.30 -2.12
C SER A 197 17.02 -6.11 -1.84
N ALA A 198 17.56 -4.98 -1.36
CA ALA A 198 16.78 -3.78 -1.13
C ALA A 198 16.16 -3.24 -2.44
N ARG A 199 16.93 -3.22 -3.52
CA ARG A 199 16.44 -2.78 -4.85
C ARG A 199 15.25 -3.61 -5.34
N VAL A 200 15.36 -4.93 -5.29
CA VAL A 200 14.28 -5.85 -5.71
C VAL A 200 13.02 -5.58 -4.89
N THR A 201 13.16 -5.46 -3.58
CA THR A 201 12.02 -5.29 -2.69
C THR A 201 11.35 -3.92 -2.84
N ILE A 202 12.13 -2.86 -3.05
CA ILE A 202 11.61 -1.50 -3.35
C ILE A 202 10.82 -1.51 -4.67
N VAL A 203 11.34 -2.14 -5.72
CA VAL A 203 10.65 -2.24 -7.01
C VAL A 203 9.32 -2.98 -6.86
N LEU A 204 9.29 -4.11 -6.16
CA LEU A 204 8.06 -4.88 -5.94
C LEU A 204 7.04 -4.13 -5.09
N CYS A 205 7.49 -3.37 -4.09
CA CYS A 205 6.66 -2.49 -3.29
C CYS A 205 6.00 -1.39 -4.16
N LEU A 206 6.78 -0.67 -4.95
CA LEU A 206 6.29 0.38 -5.83
C LEU A 206 5.36 -0.19 -6.91
N LEU A 207 5.66 -1.37 -7.43
CA LEU A 207 4.81 -2.06 -8.41
C LEU A 207 3.43 -2.36 -7.80
N ASN A 208 3.36 -2.81 -6.55
CA ASN A 208 2.09 -3.03 -5.85
C ASN A 208 1.28 -1.73 -5.74
N VAL A 209 1.93 -0.64 -5.32
CA VAL A 209 1.28 0.69 -5.25
C VAL A 209 0.78 1.10 -6.63
N PHE A 210 1.59 0.95 -7.67
CA PHE A 210 1.26 1.37 -9.02
C PHE A 210 0.11 0.55 -9.64
N LEU A 211 0.05 -0.76 -9.37
CA LEU A 211 -1.02 -1.63 -9.85
C LEU A 211 -2.40 -1.20 -9.32
N PHE A 212 -2.48 -0.78 -8.07
CA PHE A 212 -3.76 -0.44 -7.44
C PHE A 212 -4.14 1.04 -7.52
N LEU A 213 -3.15 1.93 -7.49
CA LEU A 213 -3.35 3.37 -7.53
C LEU A 213 -3.01 4.00 -8.88
N GLY A 214 -2.36 3.28 -9.79
CA GLY A 214 -1.89 3.85 -11.06
C GLY A 214 -3.01 4.55 -11.84
N GLY A 215 -4.20 3.97 -11.90
CA GLY A 215 -5.39 4.58 -12.50
C GLY A 215 -5.82 5.86 -11.79
N ASP A 216 -5.96 5.81 -10.48
CA ASP A 216 -6.40 6.94 -9.66
C ASP A 216 -5.36 8.08 -9.65
N LEU A 217 -4.07 7.73 -9.59
CA LEU A 217 -2.95 8.69 -9.67
C LEU A 217 -2.92 9.40 -11.03
N ILE A 218 -3.05 8.66 -12.14
CA ILE A 218 -3.06 9.25 -13.49
C ILE A 218 -4.25 10.22 -13.64
N HIS A 219 -5.42 9.85 -13.14
CA HIS A 219 -6.58 10.73 -13.15
C HIS A 219 -6.38 12.00 -12.30
N THR A 220 -5.79 11.87 -11.13
CA THR A 220 -5.48 13.00 -10.24
C THR A 220 -4.45 13.93 -10.86
N PHE A 221 -3.35 13.39 -11.40
CA PHE A 221 -2.34 14.20 -12.10
C PHE A 221 -2.89 14.91 -13.34
N ARG A 222 -3.74 14.25 -14.12
CA ARG A 222 -4.42 14.91 -15.27
C ARG A 222 -5.31 16.05 -14.82
N ARG A 223 -6.04 15.87 -13.74
CA ARG A 223 -6.96 16.87 -13.18
C ARG A 223 -6.18 18.09 -12.64
N GLU A 224 -5.10 17.88 -11.91
CA GLU A 224 -4.24 18.98 -11.45
C GLU A 224 -3.55 19.69 -12.60
N SER A 225 -3.01 18.96 -13.58
CA SER A 225 -2.39 19.54 -14.77
C SER A 225 -3.35 20.41 -15.57
N GLN A 226 -4.61 20.00 -15.71
CA GLN A 226 -5.66 20.80 -16.36
C GLN A 226 -6.00 22.05 -15.55
N TYR A 227 -6.08 21.94 -14.23
CA TYR A 227 -6.32 23.09 -13.34
C TYR A 227 -5.21 24.13 -13.44
N TRP A 228 -3.93 23.72 -13.45
CA TRP A 228 -2.80 24.62 -13.63
C TRP A 228 -2.80 25.29 -15.00
N LYS A 229 -3.11 24.57 -16.09
CA LYS A 229 -3.22 25.13 -17.44
C LYS A 229 -4.36 26.16 -17.52
N THR A 230 -5.51 25.87 -16.95
CA THR A 230 -6.65 26.80 -16.92
C THR A 230 -6.33 28.06 -16.13
N ARG A 231 -5.68 27.93 -14.97
CA ARG A 231 -5.25 29.06 -14.13
C ARG A 231 -4.17 29.91 -14.81
N TYR A 232 -3.24 29.28 -15.50
CA TYR A 232 -2.20 29.98 -16.28
C TYR A 232 -2.83 30.78 -17.44
N ASN A 233 -3.74 30.16 -18.20
CA ASN A 233 -4.42 30.81 -19.30
C ASN A 233 -5.29 31.97 -18.82
N PHE A 234 -6.03 31.83 -17.74
CA PHE A 234 -6.83 32.87 -17.12
C PHE A 234 -5.98 34.09 -16.70
N ARG A 235 -4.84 33.85 -16.03
CA ARG A 235 -3.91 34.94 -15.69
C ARG A 235 -3.33 35.65 -16.91
N LYS A 236 -3.10 34.93 -18.01
CA LYS A 236 -2.59 35.52 -19.28
C LYS A 236 -3.65 36.36 -19.96
N THR A 237 -4.93 35.99 -19.88
CA THR A 237 -6.05 36.75 -20.46
C THR A 237 -6.37 38.01 -19.67
N MET A 238 -6.21 38.00 -18.34
CA MET A 238 -6.45 39.18 -17.47
C MET A 238 -5.28 40.20 -17.49
N ARG A 239 -4.13 39.87 -18.09
CA ARG A 239 -2.97 40.79 -18.24
C ARG A 239 -2.93 41.52 -19.58
N LYS A 240 -3.88 41.28 -20.46
CA LYS A 240 -4.13 42.02 -21.68
C LYS A 240 -5.29 43.02 -21.49
#